data_ab4a1bb3c80d8ab0d3c5ae061bb9b468
#
_entry.id   ab4a1bb3c80d8ab0d3c5ae061bb9b468
#
_cell.length_a   1.000
_cell.length_b   1.000
_cell.length_c   1.000
_cell.angle_alpha   90.00
_cell.angle_beta   90.00
_cell.angle_gamma   90.00
#
_symmetry.space_group_name_H-M   'P 1'
#
loop_
_entity.id
_entity.type
_entity.pdbx_description
1 polymer ?
#
loop_
_entity_poly.entity_id
_entity_poly.type
_entity_poly.pdbx_seq_one_letter_code
_entity_poly.pdbx_strand_id
1 'polypeptide(L)'
;TRTKSSAASDVYKRQDKRKLESVPWNHEGEHPGSLIIWKLFRAMVTFGHKIIFRRSKSDNVPEIDGGRISVSTHINGLVDPLVIVNSQERRFTALGRHDLVTRPLLGWWCRGLGIQPILRRVEMTEGVTDSEFARFINQRSMLTVSNCISTGHSAVVFPEGTSHQDSLLHGFKTGPFRTVFAASAIAELRNLPLPHLQPTGLHWRNHTWFRTDHYVEYLDPIPIPNPYNEKEAGELILGNWVEPPEKAVLSMRDRVYQILKEITPDAPDWDTYRSWALIANRSRKEEEPDLREEVIETRKVREIWRQGGLNQDLMDNARISSKLLFENGLDGRDLDQNGRLKRENGTFLNLLLGASIILVSFPLFVMGTFPQAFMAWWLGDRTDEGIDARTTYHLLAAMFSIPIFWPLFSIIWALLAINLVGIEVIYAPIIIVILLPSFYITALTTAFGYDLIQDFLRDRRRMKLSKKDESVKLQNSITHIDKHLVDLI
;
A
#
# COMPACT_ATOMS: atom_id res chain seq x y z
N THR A 1 -8.28 20.37 -27.44
CA THR A 1 -8.04 21.21 -26.25
C THR A 1 -9.22 22.16 -26.08
N ARG A 2 -10.15 21.81 -25.19
CA ARG A 2 -11.26 22.72 -24.80
C ARG A 2 -10.68 23.79 -23.87
N THR A 3 -10.52 24.97 -24.35
CA THR A 3 -10.35 26.19 -23.54
C THR A 3 -11.56 26.35 -22.65
N LYS A 4 -11.48 26.03 -21.38
CA LYS A 4 -12.49 26.39 -20.39
C LYS A 4 -12.55 27.91 -20.33
N SER A 5 -13.72 28.52 -20.43
CA SER A 5 -13.88 29.96 -20.30
C SER A 5 -13.34 30.42 -18.93
N SER A 6 -12.76 31.61 -18.84
CA SER A 6 -12.16 32.16 -17.61
C SER A 6 -13.18 32.17 -16.44
N ALA A 7 -14.45 32.47 -16.71
CA ALA A 7 -15.52 32.49 -15.71
C ALA A 7 -15.77 31.07 -15.12
N ALA A 8 -15.77 30.01 -15.95
CA ALA A 8 -15.93 28.65 -15.46
C ALA A 8 -14.73 28.24 -14.62
N SER A 9 -13.50 28.62 -15.00
CA SER A 9 -12.29 28.40 -14.22
C SER A 9 -12.36 29.05 -12.83
N ASP A 10 -12.84 30.28 -12.74
CA ASP A 10 -12.99 31.04 -11.49
C ASP A 10 -14.06 30.44 -10.56
N VAL A 11 -15.16 29.93 -11.12
CA VAL A 11 -16.18 29.22 -10.33
C VAL A 11 -15.64 27.92 -9.74
N TYR A 12 -14.89 27.13 -10.53
CA TYR A 12 -14.24 25.90 -10.04
C TYR A 12 -13.22 26.20 -8.93
N LYS A 13 -12.37 27.21 -9.10
CA LYS A 13 -11.41 27.65 -8.09
C LYS A 13 -12.10 28.07 -6.78
N ARG A 14 -13.20 28.79 -6.84
CA ARG A 14 -13.99 29.18 -5.65
C ARG A 14 -14.64 27.98 -4.95
N GLN A 15 -15.15 27.02 -5.72
CA GLN A 15 -15.75 25.81 -5.15
C GLN A 15 -14.70 24.94 -4.43
N ASP A 16 -13.51 24.82 -5.01
CA ASP A 16 -12.45 24.04 -4.39
C ASP A 16 -11.90 24.72 -3.12
N LYS A 17 -11.76 26.05 -3.10
CA LYS A 17 -11.42 26.80 -1.87
C LYS A 17 -12.44 26.55 -0.75
N ARG A 18 -13.74 26.66 -1.02
CA ARG A 18 -14.79 26.39 -0.02
C ARG A 18 -14.75 24.96 0.50
N LYS A 19 -14.49 23.98 -0.37
CA LYS A 19 -14.37 22.58 0.05
C LYS A 19 -13.14 22.36 0.94
N LEU A 20 -12.00 22.98 0.63
CA LEU A 20 -10.80 22.91 1.45
C LEU A 20 -11.00 23.56 2.82
N GLU A 21 -11.68 24.70 2.87
CA GLU A 21 -12.05 25.38 4.13
C GLU A 21 -13.02 24.57 4.99
N SER A 22 -13.90 23.78 4.36
CA SER A 22 -14.89 22.92 5.03
C SER A 22 -14.32 21.60 5.56
N VAL A 23 -13.06 21.28 5.31
CA VAL A 23 -12.44 20.07 5.87
C VAL A 23 -12.44 20.14 7.40
N PRO A 24 -12.97 19.13 8.11
CA PRO A 24 -12.94 19.12 9.56
C PRO A 24 -11.51 19.21 10.08
N TRP A 25 -11.29 20.11 11.00
CA TRP A 25 -10.00 20.30 11.64
C TRP A 25 -10.19 20.53 13.13
N ASN A 26 -9.15 20.26 13.90
CA ASN A 26 -9.22 20.40 15.35
C ASN A 26 -7.83 20.68 15.93
N HIS A 27 -7.71 21.61 16.84
CA HIS A 27 -6.49 21.94 17.58
C HIS A 27 -6.59 21.61 19.08
N GLU A 28 -7.70 21.00 19.52
CA GLU A 28 -7.93 20.59 20.91
C GLU A 28 -7.45 19.15 21.17
N GLY A 29 -7.15 18.39 20.13
CA GLY A 29 -6.62 17.02 20.20
C GLY A 29 -7.64 15.94 19.87
N GLU A 30 -8.90 16.27 19.60
CA GLU A 30 -9.86 15.31 19.09
C GLU A 30 -9.56 14.92 17.64
N HIS A 31 -9.92 13.69 17.29
CA HIS A 31 -9.74 13.23 15.92
C HIS A 31 -10.78 13.88 14.99
N PRO A 32 -10.38 14.55 13.88
CA PRO A 32 -11.29 15.33 13.04
C PRO A 32 -12.25 14.46 12.21
N GLY A 33 -12.06 13.16 12.14
CA GLY A 33 -12.94 12.23 11.43
C GLY A 33 -13.99 11.57 12.32
N SER A 34 -14.94 10.85 11.71
CA SER A 34 -15.99 10.09 12.37
C SER A 34 -15.51 8.69 12.78
N LEU A 35 -15.81 8.25 14.00
CA LEU A 35 -15.51 6.90 14.48
C LEU A 35 -16.31 5.83 13.69
N ILE A 36 -17.55 6.13 13.29
CA ILE A 36 -18.39 5.20 12.53
C ILE A 36 -17.79 4.98 11.14
N ILE A 37 -17.40 6.07 10.46
CA ILE A 37 -16.75 5.98 9.15
C ILE A 37 -15.41 5.25 9.25
N TRP A 38 -14.65 5.47 10.32
CA TRP A 38 -13.41 4.73 10.58
C TRP A 38 -13.62 3.23 10.72
N LYS A 39 -14.61 2.80 11.53
CA LYS A 39 -14.93 1.37 11.70
C LYS A 39 -15.35 0.72 10.38
N LEU A 40 -16.19 1.40 9.60
CA LEU A 40 -16.60 0.93 8.28
C LEU A 40 -15.40 0.86 7.32
N PHE A 41 -14.59 1.90 7.26
CA PHE A 41 -13.38 1.94 6.46
C PHE A 41 -12.42 0.79 6.80
N ARG A 42 -12.21 0.52 8.09
CA ARG A 42 -11.36 -0.59 8.53
C ARG A 42 -11.90 -1.95 8.06
N ALA A 43 -13.20 -2.17 8.13
CA ALA A 43 -13.82 -3.39 7.60
C ALA A 43 -13.62 -3.51 6.07
N MET A 44 -13.77 -2.40 5.33
CA MET A 44 -13.53 -2.33 3.89
C MET A 44 -12.07 -2.63 3.55
N VAL A 45 -11.12 -2.02 4.26
CA VAL A 45 -9.68 -2.25 4.06
C VAL A 45 -9.33 -3.71 4.33
N THR A 46 -9.80 -4.26 5.44
CA THR A 46 -9.55 -5.67 5.81
C THR A 46 -10.10 -6.63 4.76
N PHE A 47 -11.29 -6.36 4.22
CA PHE A 47 -11.85 -7.16 3.13
C PHE A 47 -11.04 -6.99 1.85
N GLY A 48 -10.78 -5.76 1.40
CA GLY A 48 -9.98 -5.47 0.21
C GLY A 48 -8.60 -6.13 0.28
N HIS A 49 -7.96 -6.07 1.44
CA HIS A 49 -6.70 -6.71 1.70
C HIS A 49 -6.75 -8.26 1.50
N LYS A 50 -7.79 -8.94 2.00
CA LYS A 50 -8.00 -10.38 1.79
C LYS A 50 -8.22 -10.74 0.32
N ILE A 51 -8.80 -9.83 -0.47
CA ILE A 51 -9.02 -10.05 -1.90
C ILE A 51 -7.75 -9.80 -2.72
N ILE A 52 -6.98 -8.75 -2.41
CA ILE A 52 -5.82 -8.34 -3.22
C ILE A 52 -4.59 -9.19 -2.94
N PHE A 53 -4.41 -9.65 -1.70
CA PHE A 53 -3.22 -10.40 -1.31
C PHE A 53 -3.52 -11.88 -1.08
N ARG A 54 -2.57 -12.71 -1.49
CA ARG A 54 -2.63 -14.16 -1.24
C ARG A 54 -2.13 -14.50 0.15
N ARG A 55 -0.96 -13.98 0.50
CA ARG A 55 -0.33 -14.14 1.82
C ARG A 55 0.07 -12.79 2.35
N SER A 56 -0.18 -12.59 3.61
CA SER A 56 0.13 -11.34 4.31
C SER A 56 0.83 -11.66 5.60
N LYS A 57 1.99 -11.05 5.82
CA LYS A 57 2.74 -11.15 7.07
C LYS A 57 3.03 -9.75 7.59
N SER A 58 3.04 -9.59 8.87
CA SER A 58 3.47 -8.38 9.57
C SER A 58 4.24 -8.78 10.80
N ASP A 59 5.30 -8.06 11.11
CA ASP A 59 5.90 -8.14 12.44
C ASP A 59 4.91 -7.64 13.50
N ASN A 60 5.17 -7.98 14.74
CA ASN A 60 4.45 -7.39 15.86
C ASN A 60 4.70 -5.88 15.88
N VAL A 61 3.61 -5.12 15.96
CA VAL A 61 3.69 -3.66 16.07
C VAL A 61 4.23 -3.30 17.44
N PRO A 62 5.38 -2.60 17.57
CA PRO A 62 5.93 -2.23 18.86
C PRO A 62 4.92 -1.46 19.72
N GLU A 63 4.82 -1.77 21.00
CA GLU A 63 3.97 -1.04 21.91
C GLU A 63 4.60 0.31 22.27
N ILE A 64 3.80 1.36 22.26
CA ILE A 64 4.17 2.72 22.66
C ILE A 64 2.98 3.40 23.33
N ASP A 65 3.23 4.20 24.32
CA ASP A 65 2.17 4.93 25.05
C ASP A 65 1.66 6.15 24.27
N GLY A 66 2.54 6.89 23.61
CA GLY A 66 2.22 8.08 22.83
C GLY A 66 1.67 7.79 21.43
N GLY A 67 1.45 8.85 20.66
CA GLY A 67 1.03 8.75 19.27
C GLY A 67 2.09 8.09 18.37
N ARG A 68 1.66 7.52 17.27
CA ARG A 68 2.53 6.82 16.30
C ARG A 68 2.49 7.48 14.95
N ILE A 69 3.66 7.74 14.40
CA ILE A 69 3.80 8.18 13.01
C ILE A 69 4.56 7.09 12.23
N SER A 70 3.83 6.27 11.48
CA SER A 70 4.45 5.29 10.58
C SER A 70 5.05 6.00 9.38
N VAL A 71 6.35 5.80 9.18
CA VAL A 71 7.12 6.40 8.07
C VAL A 71 7.59 5.30 7.15
N SER A 72 7.27 5.37 5.86
CA SER A 72 7.60 4.33 4.88
C SER A 72 7.92 4.91 3.51
N THR A 73 8.39 4.05 2.61
CA THR A 73 8.54 4.33 1.17
C THR A 73 7.20 4.22 0.44
N HIS A 74 7.08 4.85 -0.73
CA HIS A 74 5.82 4.96 -1.46
C HIS A 74 5.94 4.44 -2.90
N ILE A 75 5.78 3.13 -3.08
CA ILE A 75 5.95 2.45 -4.38
C ILE A 75 4.67 1.86 -4.97
N ASN A 76 3.59 1.79 -4.22
CA ASN A 76 2.35 1.13 -4.66
C ASN A 76 1.09 1.98 -4.38
N GLY A 77 1.15 3.26 -4.69
CA GLY A 77 0.01 4.17 -4.63
C GLY A 77 -0.80 4.07 -3.32
N LEU A 78 -2.12 4.01 -3.42
CA LEU A 78 -3.01 3.94 -2.25
C LEU A 78 -2.89 2.61 -1.46
N VAL A 79 -2.29 1.58 -2.04
CA VAL A 79 -2.12 0.28 -1.37
C VAL A 79 -1.19 0.40 -0.17
N ASP A 80 -0.09 1.16 -0.29
CA ASP A 80 0.91 1.32 0.77
C ASP A 80 0.32 1.81 2.10
N PRO A 81 -0.40 2.95 2.16
CA PRO A 81 -1.01 3.40 3.41
C PRO A 81 -2.04 2.41 3.94
N LEU A 82 -2.80 1.74 3.07
CA LEU A 82 -3.87 0.85 3.51
C LEU A 82 -3.34 -0.47 4.10
N VAL A 83 -2.18 -0.95 3.65
CA VAL A 83 -1.51 -2.10 4.26
C VAL A 83 -1.01 -1.75 5.67
N ILE A 84 -0.43 -0.57 5.87
CA ILE A 84 -0.02 -0.10 7.20
C ILE A 84 -1.24 0.06 8.12
N VAL A 85 -2.33 0.66 7.62
CA VAL A 85 -3.58 0.83 8.38
C VAL A 85 -4.18 -0.53 8.78
N ASN A 86 -4.10 -1.53 7.90
CA ASN A 86 -4.65 -2.87 8.17
C ASN A 86 -3.82 -3.65 9.21
N SER A 87 -2.52 -3.39 9.30
CA SER A 87 -1.62 -4.07 10.24
C SER A 87 -1.61 -3.48 11.64
N GLN A 88 -2.28 -2.34 11.88
CA GLN A 88 -2.34 -1.66 13.17
C GLN A 88 -3.78 -1.45 13.64
N GLU A 89 -3.98 -1.31 14.97
CA GLU A 89 -5.33 -1.13 15.52
C GLU A 89 -5.72 0.33 15.73
N ARG A 90 -4.75 1.21 15.95
CA ARG A 90 -4.98 2.63 16.25
C ARG A 90 -5.69 3.35 15.11
N ARG A 91 -6.48 4.36 15.47
CA ARG A 91 -7.14 5.23 14.50
C ARG A 91 -6.12 6.16 13.84
N PHE A 92 -6.19 6.26 12.51
CA PHE A 92 -5.24 7.02 11.70
C PHE A 92 -5.83 8.34 11.21
N THR A 93 -4.96 9.35 11.15
CA THR A 93 -5.12 10.53 10.30
C THR A 93 -3.99 10.57 9.27
N ALA A 94 -4.13 11.36 8.21
CA ALA A 94 -3.09 11.50 7.18
C ALA A 94 -3.10 12.89 6.56
N LEU A 95 -1.94 13.30 6.06
CA LEU A 95 -1.82 14.40 5.12
C LEU A 95 -1.98 13.85 3.71
N GLY A 96 -2.98 14.29 2.98
CA GLY A 96 -3.29 13.82 1.64
C GLY A 96 -3.32 14.95 0.61
N ARG A 97 -3.23 14.60 -0.67
CA ARG A 97 -3.40 15.58 -1.76
C ARG A 97 -4.75 16.28 -1.63
N HIS A 98 -4.79 17.57 -1.94
CA HIS A 98 -6.01 18.39 -1.84
C HIS A 98 -7.18 17.84 -2.65
N ASP A 99 -6.93 17.24 -3.81
CA ASP A 99 -7.96 16.66 -4.67
C ASP A 99 -8.67 15.45 -4.03
N LEU A 100 -8.01 14.70 -3.15
CA LEU A 100 -8.63 13.59 -2.41
C LEU A 100 -9.82 14.07 -1.55
N VAL A 101 -9.74 15.27 -0.99
CA VAL A 101 -10.80 15.81 -0.13
C VAL A 101 -11.83 16.66 -0.89
N THR A 102 -11.52 17.10 -2.13
CA THR A 102 -12.42 17.93 -2.93
C THR A 102 -13.27 17.15 -3.94
N ARG A 103 -12.88 15.93 -4.32
CA ARG A 103 -13.65 15.04 -5.23
C ARG A 103 -15.01 14.68 -4.60
N PRO A 104 -16.08 14.54 -5.40
CA PRO A 104 -17.44 14.35 -4.87
C PRO A 104 -17.56 13.19 -3.86
N LEU A 105 -17.52 11.95 -4.28
CA LEU A 105 -17.69 10.78 -3.40
C LEU A 105 -16.47 10.51 -2.54
N LEU A 106 -15.29 10.46 -3.15
CA LEU A 106 -14.04 10.19 -2.45
C LEU A 106 -13.76 11.27 -1.39
N GLY A 107 -14.04 12.54 -1.68
CA GLY A 107 -13.83 13.63 -0.72
C GLY A 107 -14.74 13.52 0.51
N TRP A 108 -15.95 13.03 0.36
CA TRP A 108 -16.80 12.76 1.53
C TRP A 108 -16.17 11.69 2.44
N TRP A 109 -15.68 10.59 1.89
CA TRP A 109 -14.97 9.55 2.64
C TRP A 109 -13.70 10.08 3.30
N CYS A 110 -12.87 10.78 2.54
CA CYS A 110 -11.60 11.33 3.05
C CYS A 110 -11.82 12.33 4.19
N ARG A 111 -12.79 13.23 4.06
CA ARG A 111 -13.15 14.16 5.16
C ARG A 111 -13.71 13.42 6.37
N GLY A 112 -14.56 12.41 6.14
CA GLY A 112 -15.10 11.56 7.20
C GLY A 112 -14.05 10.73 7.94
N LEU A 113 -12.94 10.41 7.28
CA LEU A 113 -11.77 9.76 7.88
C LEU A 113 -10.85 10.74 8.60
N GLY A 114 -11.03 12.04 8.44
CA GLY A 114 -10.18 13.07 9.03
C GLY A 114 -8.90 13.36 8.26
N ILE A 115 -8.81 12.96 6.99
CA ILE A 115 -7.67 13.25 6.12
C ILE A 115 -7.58 14.77 5.91
N GLN A 116 -6.38 15.32 6.10
CA GLN A 116 -6.08 16.74 5.99
C GLN A 116 -5.40 17.06 4.65
N PRO A 117 -5.86 18.11 3.94
CA PRO A 117 -5.34 18.44 2.61
C PRO A 117 -3.97 19.10 2.67
N ILE A 118 -3.09 18.73 1.73
CA ILE A 118 -1.84 19.42 1.45
C ILE A 118 -1.84 19.90 -0.01
N LEU A 119 -1.51 21.17 -0.17
CA LEU A 119 -1.28 21.83 -1.45
C LEU A 119 0.22 21.88 -1.72
N ARG A 120 0.66 21.21 -2.79
CA ARG A 120 2.07 21.11 -3.17
C ARG A 120 2.49 22.32 -4.03
N ARG A 121 3.80 22.57 -4.13
CA ARG A 121 4.33 23.70 -4.95
C ARG A 121 3.90 23.62 -6.41
N VAL A 122 3.82 22.44 -7.00
CA VAL A 122 3.37 22.25 -8.39
C VAL A 122 1.95 22.80 -8.58
N GLU A 123 1.06 22.51 -7.64
CA GLU A 123 -0.34 22.95 -7.68
C GLU A 123 -0.49 24.47 -7.52
N MET A 124 0.45 25.11 -6.82
CA MET A 124 0.52 26.58 -6.75
C MET A 124 1.01 27.20 -8.08
N THR A 125 2.01 26.59 -8.73
CA THR A 125 2.50 27.06 -10.03
C THR A 125 1.50 26.85 -11.16
N GLU A 126 0.67 25.83 -11.09
CA GLU A 126 -0.44 25.57 -12.02
C GLU A 126 -1.66 26.48 -11.78
N GLY A 127 -1.58 27.39 -10.81
CA GLY A 127 -2.63 28.38 -10.54
C GLY A 127 -3.90 27.81 -9.92
N VAL A 128 -3.82 26.67 -9.25
CA VAL A 128 -4.93 26.07 -8.50
C VAL A 128 -5.37 27.01 -7.37
N THR A 129 -4.42 27.67 -6.70
CA THR A 129 -4.68 28.65 -5.64
C THR A 129 -3.50 29.64 -5.49
N ASP A 130 -3.73 30.74 -4.75
CA ASP A 130 -2.67 31.63 -4.33
C ASP A 130 -1.78 31.03 -3.23
N SER A 131 -0.55 31.52 -3.12
CA SER A 131 0.44 30.98 -2.17
C SER A 131 0.08 31.22 -0.70
N GLU A 132 -0.64 32.28 -0.40
CA GLU A 132 -1.06 32.63 0.96
C GLU A 132 -2.13 31.65 1.46
N PHE A 133 -3.15 31.41 0.65
CA PHE A 133 -4.19 30.43 0.94
C PHE A 133 -3.62 29.01 1.08
N ALA A 134 -2.71 28.62 0.18
CA ALA A 134 -2.06 27.31 0.26
C ALA A 134 -1.25 27.16 1.56
N ARG A 135 -0.53 28.20 1.95
CA ARG A 135 0.20 28.22 3.23
C ARG A 135 -0.73 28.08 4.41
N PHE A 136 -1.82 28.84 4.44
CA PHE A 136 -2.85 28.76 5.49
C PHE A 136 -3.43 27.34 5.64
N ILE A 137 -3.88 26.72 4.53
CA ILE A 137 -4.44 25.38 4.55
C ILE A 137 -3.38 24.35 5.01
N ASN A 138 -2.15 24.45 4.51
CA ASN A 138 -1.09 23.52 4.88
C ASN A 138 -0.74 23.62 6.38
N GLN A 139 -0.62 24.81 6.93
CA GLN A 139 -0.35 25.02 8.35
C GLN A 139 -1.47 24.47 9.23
N ARG A 140 -2.74 24.76 8.88
CA ARG A 140 -3.92 24.20 9.56
C ARG A 140 -3.93 22.67 9.51
N SER A 141 -3.64 22.08 8.37
CA SER A 141 -3.61 20.63 8.18
C SER A 141 -2.51 19.97 9.00
N MET A 142 -1.30 20.53 8.99
CA MET A 142 -0.20 20.03 9.80
C MET A 142 -0.52 20.13 11.30
N LEU A 143 -1.08 21.24 11.76
CA LEU A 143 -1.46 21.43 13.16
C LEU A 143 -2.54 20.44 13.60
N THR A 144 -3.56 20.20 12.79
CA THR A 144 -4.61 19.21 13.09
C THR A 144 -4.01 17.81 13.25
N VAL A 145 -3.13 17.40 12.34
CA VAL A 145 -2.45 16.09 12.42
C VAL A 145 -1.54 16.03 13.64
N SER A 146 -0.80 17.12 13.96
CA SER A 146 0.04 17.19 15.15
C SER A 146 -0.76 17.02 16.45
N ASN A 147 -1.92 17.67 16.55
CA ASN A 147 -2.82 17.54 17.71
C ASN A 147 -3.39 16.12 17.85
N CYS A 148 -3.80 15.48 16.75
CA CYS A 148 -4.24 14.09 16.77
C CYS A 148 -3.15 13.13 17.25
N ILE A 149 -1.93 13.32 16.78
CA ILE A 149 -0.78 12.50 17.18
C ILE A 149 -0.45 12.72 18.65
N SER A 150 -0.46 13.96 19.14
CA SER A 150 -0.16 14.29 20.56
C SER A 150 -1.10 13.60 21.54
N THR A 151 -2.33 13.28 21.13
CA THR A 151 -3.36 12.59 21.95
C THR A 151 -3.40 11.08 21.75
N GLY A 152 -2.36 10.48 21.17
CA GLY A 152 -2.24 9.02 21.05
C GLY A 152 -2.78 8.41 19.75
N HIS A 153 -3.31 9.20 18.82
CA HIS A 153 -3.69 8.72 17.50
C HIS A 153 -2.47 8.40 16.62
N SER A 154 -2.71 7.74 15.50
CA SER A 154 -1.66 7.39 14.55
C SER A 154 -1.74 8.23 13.28
N ALA A 155 -0.60 8.36 12.60
CA ALA A 155 -0.51 8.89 11.25
C ALA A 155 0.36 7.99 10.38
N VAL A 156 0.10 8.04 9.07
CA VAL A 156 0.97 7.43 8.05
C VAL A 156 1.52 8.55 7.19
N VAL A 157 2.82 8.55 7.00
CA VAL A 157 3.52 9.53 6.18
C VAL A 157 4.51 8.87 5.22
N PHE A 158 4.53 9.38 4.00
CA PHE A 158 5.49 9.00 2.97
C PHE A 158 6.32 10.24 2.64
N PRO A 159 7.52 10.36 3.23
CA PRO A 159 8.29 11.61 3.15
C PRO A 159 8.84 11.90 1.75
N GLU A 160 8.81 10.95 0.84
CA GLU A 160 9.13 11.14 -0.58
C GLU A 160 8.14 12.10 -1.27
N GLY A 161 6.89 12.14 -0.80
CA GLY A 161 5.86 13.08 -1.24
C GLY A 161 5.11 12.70 -2.51
N THR A 162 5.53 11.65 -3.20
CA THR A 162 4.85 11.04 -4.35
C THR A 162 5.14 9.55 -4.39
N SER A 163 4.22 8.75 -4.93
CA SER A 163 4.53 7.36 -5.29
C SER A 163 5.44 7.32 -6.54
N HIS A 164 6.26 6.28 -6.63
CA HIS A 164 7.19 6.06 -7.75
C HIS A 164 7.40 4.56 -7.99
N GLN A 165 8.03 4.22 -9.11
CA GLN A 165 8.30 2.83 -9.50
C GLN A 165 9.77 2.43 -9.32
N ASP A 166 10.59 3.29 -8.76
CA ASP A 166 12.01 3.05 -8.60
C ASP A 166 12.30 2.14 -7.43
N SER A 167 13.36 1.35 -7.55
CA SER A 167 13.89 0.50 -6.48
C SER A 167 14.78 1.28 -5.49
N LEU A 168 15.13 2.52 -5.84
CA LEU A 168 15.89 3.46 -5.00
C LEU A 168 14.95 4.31 -4.15
N LEU A 169 15.41 4.63 -2.95
CA LEU A 169 14.73 5.56 -2.06
C LEU A 169 14.93 7.00 -2.54
N HIS A 170 13.83 7.73 -2.72
CA HIS A 170 13.86 9.14 -3.14
C HIS A 170 14.14 10.09 -1.97
N GLY A 171 14.56 11.31 -2.30
CA GLY A 171 14.87 12.33 -1.30
C GLY A 171 13.64 12.78 -0.50
N PHE A 172 13.78 12.88 0.82
CA PHE A 172 12.69 13.19 1.73
C PHE A 172 12.34 14.66 1.80
N LYS A 173 11.04 14.96 1.80
CA LYS A 173 10.47 16.28 2.11
C LYS A 173 10.47 16.54 3.62
N THR A 174 10.54 17.81 4.01
CA THR A 174 10.61 18.20 5.43
C THR A 174 9.25 18.32 6.13
N GLY A 175 8.16 18.43 5.38
CA GLY A 175 6.80 18.60 5.92
C GLY A 175 6.41 17.60 7.00
N PRO A 176 6.55 16.28 6.78
CA PRO A 176 6.25 15.27 7.79
C PRO A 176 7.01 15.48 9.11
N PHE A 177 8.29 15.82 9.04
CA PHE A 177 9.13 16.00 10.23
C PHE A 177 8.79 17.27 11.03
N ARG A 178 8.30 18.31 10.36
CA ARG A 178 7.74 19.50 11.03
C ARG A 178 6.49 19.14 11.83
N THR A 179 5.60 18.34 11.25
CA THR A 179 4.37 17.88 11.90
C THR A 179 4.66 17.05 13.15
N VAL A 180 5.66 16.15 13.09
CA VAL A 180 5.98 15.28 14.23
C VAL A 180 6.62 16.06 15.39
N PHE A 181 7.44 17.07 15.12
CA PHE A 181 8.01 17.93 16.15
C PHE A 181 6.92 18.79 16.83
N ALA A 182 5.99 19.34 16.06
CA ALA A 182 4.84 20.05 16.63
C ALA A 182 3.99 19.12 17.51
N ALA A 183 3.79 17.87 17.10
CA ALA A 183 3.08 16.88 17.93
C ALA A 183 3.79 16.58 19.25
N SER A 184 5.13 16.50 19.24
CA SER A 184 5.92 16.29 20.44
C SER A 184 5.83 17.48 21.40
N ALA A 185 5.93 18.72 20.90
CA ALA A 185 5.80 19.92 21.69
C ALA A 185 4.41 20.05 22.35
N ILE A 186 3.35 19.76 21.60
CA ILE A 186 1.97 19.77 22.10
C ILE A 186 1.78 18.67 23.16
N ALA A 187 2.30 17.46 22.95
CA ALA A 187 2.20 16.37 23.92
C ALA A 187 2.90 16.72 25.23
N GLU A 188 4.13 17.21 25.16
CA GLU A 188 4.91 17.60 26.34
C GLU A 188 4.21 18.69 27.15
N LEU A 189 3.75 19.76 26.50
CA LEU A 189 3.06 20.86 27.19
C LEU A 189 1.71 20.45 27.82
N ARG A 190 1.08 19.42 27.28
CA ARG A 190 -0.14 18.81 27.82
C ARG A 190 0.12 17.69 28.83
N ASN A 191 1.38 17.40 29.17
CA ASN A 191 1.79 16.28 30.01
C ASN A 191 1.26 14.93 29.52
N LEU A 192 1.26 14.72 28.19
CA LEU A 192 0.89 13.47 27.51
C LEU A 192 2.15 12.68 27.12
N PRO A 193 2.06 11.36 26.94
CA PRO A 193 3.16 10.56 26.43
C PRO A 193 3.66 11.08 25.08
N LEU A 194 4.99 11.16 24.92
CA LEU A 194 5.59 11.67 23.70
C LEU A 194 5.30 10.74 22.50
N PRO A 195 5.04 11.30 21.32
CA PRO A 195 4.86 10.52 20.11
C PRO A 195 6.17 9.93 19.62
N HIS A 196 6.06 8.87 18.80
CA HIS A 196 7.19 8.16 18.20
C HIS A 196 7.07 8.10 16.70
N LEU A 197 8.19 8.25 16.00
CA LEU A 197 8.34 7.83 14.62
C LEU A 197 8.53 6.32 14.56
N GLN A 198 7.75 5.66 13.72
CA GLN A 198 7.79 4.22 13.51
C GLN A 198 8.28 3.93 12.09
N PRO A 199 9.59 3.70 11.88
CA PRO A 199 10.07 3.27 10.57
C PRO A 199 9.43 1.94 10.20
N THR A 200 8.87 1.89 9.00
CA THR A 200 8.06 0.76 8.54
C THR A 200 8.49 0.38 7.13
N GLY A 201 8.95 -0.86 6.96
CA GLY A 201 9.28 -1.44 5.66
C GLY A 201 8.05 -2.07 5.02
N LEU A 202 7.81 -1.76 3.74
CA LEU A 202 6.80 -2.41 2.94
C LEU A 202 7.48 -3.26 1.88
N HIS A 203 7.24 -4.55 1.95
CA HIS A 203 7.86 -5.53 1.07
C HIS A 203 6.81 -6.28 0.28
N TRP A 204 7.04 -6.38 -1.02
CA TRP A 204 6.16 -7.01 -1.98
C TRP A 204 6.95 -8.07 -2.74
N ARG A 205 6.37 -9.24 -2.92
CA ARG A 205 6.96 -10.20 -3.84
C ARG A 205 6.98 -9.66 -5.27
N ASN A 206 5.85 -9.12 -5.68
CA ASN A 206 5.74 -8.28 -6.86
C ASN A 206 4.60 -7.28 -6.65
N HIS A 207 4.91 -6.00 -6.54
CA HIS A 207 3.95 -4.94 -6.21
C HIS A 207 2.87 -4.70 -7.28
N THR A 208 3.08 -5.19 -8.50
CA THR A 208 2.12 -5.01 -9.61
C THR A 208 1.18 -6.20 -9.83
N TRP A 209 1.37 -7.31 -9.13
CA TRP A 209 0.57 -8.51 -9.33
C TRP A 209 -0.64 -8.57 -8.41
N PHE A 210 -1.77 -8.98 -8.98
CA PHE A 210 -2.94 -9.39 -8.20
C PHE A 210 -2.66 -10.71 -7.47
N ARG A 211 -3.11 -10.83 -6.23
CA ARG A 211 -2.84 -11.98 -5.34
C ARG A 211 -1.35 -12.20 -5.06
N THR A 212 -0.58 -11.12 -4.95
CA THR A 212 0.82 -11.16 -4.51
C THR A 212 0.93 -11.39 -3.00
N ASP A 213 2.14 -11.76 -2.55
CA ASP A 213 2.47 -11.79 -1.12
C ASP A 213 3.03 -10.42 -0.71
N HIS A 214 2.75 -10.00 0.53
CA HIS A 214 3.39 -8.84 1.12
C HIS A 214 3.81 -9.09 2.58
N TYR A 215 4.78 -8.30 3.02
CA TYR A 215 5.29 -8.29 4.39
C TYR A 215 5.47 -6.85 4.88
N VAL A 216 5.00 -6.57 6.10
CA VAL A 216 5.19 -5.30 6.79
C VAL A 216 6.20 -5.50 7.91
N GLU A 217 7.31 -4.78 7.82
CA GLU A 217 8.40 -4.78 8.79
C GLU A 217 8.28 -3.57 9.71
N TYR A 218 8.28 -3.79 11.02
CA TYR A 218 8.30 -2.74 12.00
C TYR A 218 9.65 -2.70 12.71
N LEU A 219 10.38 -1.59 12.58
CA LEU A 219 11.61 -1.35 13.35
C LEU A 219 11.29 -0.75 14.73
N ASP A 220 12.33 -0.56 15.53
CA ASP A 220 12.19 0.09 16.82
C ASP A 220 11.66 1.52 16.68
N PRO A 221 10.68 1.92 17.50
CA PRO A 221 10.12 3.26 17.45
C PRO A 221 11.16 4.29 17.94
N ILE A 222 11.22 5.41 17.24
CA ILE A 222 12.14 6.50 17.53
C ILE A 222 11.38 7.57 18.32
N PRO A 223 11.73 7.85 19.59
CA PRO A 223 11.11 8.93 20.34
C PRO A 223 11.43 10.28 19.69
N ILE A 224 10.45 11.17 19.69
CA ILE A 224 10.58 12.48 19.08
C ILE A 224 10.80 13.52 20.19
N PRO A 225 11.98 14.15 20.28
CA PRO A 225 12.23 15.21 21.24
C PRO A 225 11.42 16.46 20.88
N ASN A 226 11.11 17.28 21.88
CA ASN A 226 10.55 18.60 21.65
C ASN A 226 11.67 19.62 21.39
N PRO A 227 11.74 20.24 20.19
CA PRO A 227 12.75 21.23 19.86
C PRO A 227 12.29 22.69 20.12
N TYR A 228 11.03 22.90 20.54
CA TYR A 228 10.46 24.22 20.76
C TYR A 228 10.68 24.71 22.21
N ASN A 229 10.70 26.01 22.40
CA ASN A 229 10.56 26.58 23.73
C ASN A 229 9.10 26.62 24.18
N GLU A 230 8.87 26.89 25.45
CA GLU A 230 7.53 26.89 26.06
C GLU A 230 6.56 27.88 25.41
N LYS A 231 7.03 29.06 24.99
CA LYS A 231 6.21 30.08 24.32
C LYS A 231 5.78 29.58 22.93
N GLU A 232 6.70 29.03 22.16
CA GLU A 232 6.42 28.48 20.83
C GLU A 232 5.46 27.28 20.89
N ALA A 233 5.65 26.39 21.86
CA ALA A 233 4.74 25.27 22.09
C ALA A 233 3.35 25.75 22.53
N GLY A 234 3.27 26.83 23.31
CA GLY A 234 2.02 27.51 23.69
C GLY A 234 1.24 28.03 22.50
N GLU A 235 1.93 28.64 21.51
CA GLU A 235 1.29 29.10 20.27
C GLU A 235 0.67 27.93 19.47
N LEU A 236 1.35 26.77 19.42
CA LEU A 236 0.78 25.58 18.76
C LEU A 236 -0.53 25.12 19.41
N ILE A 237 -0.62 25.17 20.75
CA ILE A 237 -1.84 24.83 21.48
C ILE A 237 -2.96 25.84 21.22
N LEU A 238 -2.62 27.13 21.09
CA LEU A 238 -3.56 28.19 20.72
C LEU A 238 -4.06 28.13 19.28
N GLY A 239 -3.56 27.20 18.46
CA GLY A 239 -3.98 27.04 17.09
C GLY A 239 -3.09 27.80 16.07
N ASN A 240 -1.99 28.38 16.51
CA ASN A 240 -1.05 29.11 15.68
C ASN A 240 0.13 28.21 15.29
N TRP A 241 0.35 28.04 13.98
CA TRP A 241 1.49 27.26 13.51
C TRP A 241 2.81 28.00 13.74
N VAL A 242 3.73 27.34 14.43
CA VAL A 242 5.13 27.77 14.59
C VAL A 242 6.05 26.77 13.92
N GLU A 243 7.00 27.26 13.11
CA GLU A 243 7.97 26.39 12.46
C GLU A 243 9.00 25.85 13.45
N PRO A 244 9.29 24.53 13.43
CA PRO A 244 10.34 23.98 14.28
C PRO A 244 11.73 24.43 13.80
N PRO A 245 12.76 24.37 14.67
CA PRO A 245 14.13 24.69 14.29
C PRO A 245 14.59 23.84 13.09
N GLU A 246 15.05 24.47 12.03
CA GLU A 246 15.42 23.82 10.78
C GLU A 246 16.45 22.71 10.99
N LYS A 247 17.46 22.95 11.82
CA LYS A 247 18.51 21.97 12.14
C LYS A 247 17.93 20.66 12.71
N ALA A 248 16.93 20.75 13.58
CA ALA A 248 16.27 19.57 14.15
C ALA A 248 15.49 18.79 13.08
N VAL A 249 14.78 19.51 12.21
CA VAL A 249 14.03 18.92 11.08
C VAL A 249 14.95 18.17 10.13
N LEU A 250 16.04 18.80 9.71
CA LEU A 250 17.00 18.19 8.78
C LEU A 250 17.70 16.98 9.40
N SER A 251 18.12 17.08 10.66
CA SER A 251 18.76 15.96 11.38
C SER A 251 17.82 14.75 11.50
N MET A 252 16.54 14.97 11.86
CA MET A 252 15.58 13.87 11.96
C MET A 252 15.26 13.27 10.58
N ARG A 253 15.08 14.10 9.56
CA ARG A 253 14.89 13.66 8.18
C ARG A 253 16.03 12.73 7.72
N ASP A 254 17.27 13.17 7.93
CA ASP A 254 18.44 12.43 7.46
C ASP A 254 18.62 11.12 8.27
N ARG A 255 18.34 11.15 9.58
CA ARG A 255 18.34 9.94 10.40
C ARG A 255 17.30 8.92 9.91
N VAL A 256 16.06 9.34 9.68
CA VAL A 256 14.99 8.44 9.20
C VAL A 256 15.27 7.95 7.78
N TYR A 257 15.86 8.81 6.93
CA TYR A 257 16.28 8.41 5.59
C TYR A 257 17.28 7.26 5.64
N GLN A 258 18.32 7.35 6.46
CA GLN A 258 19.31 6.27 6.59
C GLN A 258 18.67 4.97 7.12
N ILE A 259 17.79 5.06 8.11
CA ILE A 259 17.09 3.88 8.64
C ILE A 259 16.23 3.21 7.57
N LEU A 260 15.43 3.98 6.80
CA LEU A 260 14.59 3.42 5.74
C LEU A 260 15.43 2.88 4.58
N LYS A 261 16.55 3.50 4.28
CA LYS A 261 17.49 3.01 3.27
C LYS A 261 18.00 1.59 3.59
N GLU A 262 18.15 1.26 4.86
CA GLU A 262 18.61 -0.08 5.28
C GLU A 262 17.53 -1.15 5.12
N ILE A 263 16.27 -0.81 5.21
CA ILE A 263 15.16 -1.78 5.14
C ILE A 263 14.47 -1.85 3.77
N THR A 264 14.68 -0.85 2.91
CA THR A 264 14.13 -0.83 1.54
C THR A 264 15.03 -1.59 0.57
N PRO A 265 14.56 -1.89 -0.65
CA PRO A 265 15.39 -2.50 -1.69
C PRO A 265 16.69 -1.75 -1.92
N ASP A 266 16.64 -0.43 -2.09
CA ASP A 266 17.77 0.47 -2.37
C ASP A 266 18.75 -0.11 -3.41
N ALA A 267 18.19 -0.63 -4.50
CA ALA A 267 18.90 -1.22 -5.61
C ALA A 267 18.98 -0.23 -6.78
N PRO A 268 20.05 -0.24 -7.58
CA PRO A 268 20.15 0.62 -8.77
C PRO A 268 18.97 0.45 -9.74
N ASP A 269 18.47 -0.78 -9.87
CA ASP A 269 17.30 -1.16 -10.66
C ASP A 269 16.65 -2.43 -10.12
N TRP A 270 15.43 -2.74 -10.55
CA TRP A 270 14.71 -3.95 -10.14
C TRP A 270 15.36 -5.24 -10.62
N ASP A 271 16.12 -5.23 -11.71
CA ASP A 271 16.86 -6.41 -12.18
C ASP A 271 18.00 -6.76 -11.21
N THR A 272 18.70 -5.76 -10.71
CA THR A 272 19.71 -5.94 -9.65
C THR A 272 19.09 -6.49 -8.37
N TYR A 273 17.96 -5.92 -7.92
CA TYR A 273 17.24 -6.44 -6.74
C TYR A 273 16.81 -7.91 -6.93
N ARG A 274 16.23 -8.26 -8.09
CA ARG A 274 15.86 -9.64 -8.41
C ARG A 274 17.07 -10.58 -8.45
N SER A 275 18.22 -10.08 -8.88
CA SER A 275 19.48 -10.85 -8.86
C SER A 275 19.91 -11.17 -7.44
N TRP A 276 19.88 -10.20 -6.53
CA TRP A 276 20.16 -10.43 -5.11
C TRP A 276 19.16 -11.41 -4.50
N ALA A 277 17.87 -11.27 -4.80
CA ALA A 277 16.85 -12.19 -4.32
C ALA A 277 17.05 -13.64 -4.83
N LEU A 278 17.52 -13.80 -6.07
CA LEU A 278 17.86 -15.11 -6.61
C LEU A 278 19.09 -15.71 -5.91
N ILE A 279 20.16 -14.93 -5.72
CA ILE A 279 21.35 -15.35 -4.98
C ILE A 279 20.94 -15.75 -3.55
N ALA A 280 20.16 -14.93 -2.86
CA ALA A 280 19.63 -15.22 -1.53
C ALA A 280 18.78 -16.51 -1.49
N ASN A 281 17.98 -16.75 -2.49
CA ASN A 281 17.20 -17.98 -2.61
C ASN A 281 18.12 -19.21 -2.79
N ARG A 282 19.19 -19.08 -3.59
CA ARG A 282 20.14 -20.19 -3.82
C ARG A 282 21.04 -20.47 -2.63
N SER A 283 21.37 -19.47 -1.81
CA SER A 283 22.19 -19.64 -0.59
C SER A 283 21.46 -20.36 0.55
N ARG A 284 20.13 -20.49 0.46
CA ARG A 284 19.33 -21.15 1.50
C ARG A 284 19.24 -22.65 1.33
N LYS A 285 19.12 -23.31 2.47
CA LYS A 285 18.85 -24.76 2.55
C LYS A 285 17.36 -25.09 2.68
N GLU A 286 16.51 -24.11 3.03
CA GLU A 286 15.07 -24.29 3.25
C GLU A 286 14.29 -24.21 1.95
N GLU A 287 13.31 -25.13 1.76
CA GLU A 287 12.60 -25.28 0.50
C GLU A 287 11.51 -24.24 0.26
N GLU A 288 10.90 -23.68 1.31
CA GLU A 288 9.81 -22.70 1.16
C GLU A 288 9.91 -21.55 2.19
N PRO A 289 10.82 -20.59 1.98
CA PRO A 289 10.91 -19.43 2.83
C PRO A 289 9.65 -18.56 2.68
N ASP A 290 9.22 -17.96 3.78
CA ASP A 290 8.23 -16.91 3.69
C ASP A 290 8.86 -15.59 3.16
N LEU A 291 8.02 -14.62 2.80
CA LEU A 291 8.51 -13.37 2.22
C LEU A 291 9.42 -12.59 3.20
N ARG A 292 9.19 -12.69 4.51
CA ARG A 292 10.04 -12.04 5.53
C ARG A 292 11.47 -12.57 5.47
N GLU A 293 11.62 -13.88 5.47
CA GLU A 293 12.93 -14.54 5.38
C GLU A 293 13.63 -14.21 4.06
N GLU A 294 12.88 -14.23 2.94
CA GLU A 294 13.42 -13.83 1.64
C GLU A 294 13.95 -12.40 1.63
N VAL A 295 13.22 -11.46 2.23
CA VAL A 295 13.63 -10.05 2.34
C VAL A 295 14.90 -9.90 3.17
N ILE A 296 14.96 -10.57 4.33
CA ILE A 296 16.14 -10.52 5.23
C ILE A 296 17.38 -11.07 4.52
N GLU A 297 17.27 -12.22 3.87
CA GLU A 297 18.39 -12.82 3.16
C GLU A 297 18.81 -12.00 1.92
N THR A 298 17.85 -11.47 1.17
CA THR A 298 18.15 -10.56 0.05
C THR A 298 18.93 -9.33 0.52
N ARG A 299 18.60 -8.81 1.69
CA ARG A 299 19.31 -7.68 2.31
C ARG A 299 20.76 -8.05 2.67
N LYS A 300 21.01 -9.26 3.17
CA LYS A 300 22.39 -9.73 3.41
C LYS A 300 23.21 -9.76 2.12
N VAL A 301 22.63 -10.30 1.04
CA VAL A 301 23.30 -10.32 -0.28
C VAL A 301 23.55 -8.90 -0.78
N ARG A 302 22.62 -7.97 -0.60
CA ARG A 302 22.82 -6.54 -0.91
C ARG A 302 24.03 -5.96 -0.18
N GLU A 303 24.16 -6.25 1.12
CA GLU A 303 25.30 -5.72 1.91
C GLU A 303 26.62 -6.31 1.44
N ILE A 304 26.69 -7.60 1.12
CA ILE A 304 27.87 -8.23 0.52
C ILE A 304 28.22 -7.54 -0.80
N TRP A 305 27.21 -7.28 -1.64
CA TRP A 305 27.41 -6.56 -2.92
C TRP A 305 27.95 -5.14 -2.71
N ARG A 306 27.41 -4.38 -1.76
CA ARG A 306 27.86 -3.01 -1.43
C ARG A 306 29.32 -2.99 -0.97
N GLN A 307 29.78 -4.03 -0.29
CA GLN A 307 31.16 -4.21 0.17
C GLN A 307 32.10 -4.72 -0.92
N GLY A 308 31.60 -4.95 -2.15
CA GLY A 308 32.37 -5.50 -3.25
C GLY A 308 32.65 -7.02 -3.13
N GLY A 309 31.95 -7.73 -2.24
CA GLY A 309 32.13 -9.15 -2.00
C GLY A 309 31.50 -10.07 -3.06
N LEU A 310 30.67 -9.54 -3.96
CA LEU A 310 30.12 -10.31 -5.09
C LEU A 310 30.92 -9.98 -6.36
N ASN A 311 31.46 -11.01 -7.01
CA ASN A 311 32.13 -10.81 -8.30
C ASN A 311 31.13 -10.51 -9.42
N GLN A 312 31.62 -9.86 -10.48
CA GLN A 312 30.80 -9.43 -11.62
C GLN A 312 30.17 -10.62 -12.34
N ASP A 313 30.89 -11.72 -12.49
CA ASP A 313 30.42 -12.90 -13.20
C ASP A 313 29.24 -13.59 -12.48
N LEU A 314 29.29 -13.65 -11.13
CA LEU A 314 28.17 -14.11 -10.32
C LEU A 314 26.93 -13.22 -10.50
N MET A 315 27.12 -11.88 -10.48
CA MET A 315 26.04 -10.93 -10.68
C MET A 315 25.42 -11.01 -12.09
N ASP A 316 26.24 -11.18 -13.13
CA ASP A 316 25.75 -11.30 -14.51
C ASP A 316 24.93 -12.58 -14.71
N ASN A 317 25.41 -13.72 -14.16
CA ASN A 317 24.65 -14.98 -14.20
C ASN A 317 23.33 -14.87 -13.39
N ALA A 318 23.35 -14.22 -12.23
CA ALA A 318 22.15 -13.98 -11.44
C ALA A 318 21.15 -13.05 -12.18
N ARG A 319 21.63 -12.01 -12.86
CA ARG A 319 20.79 -11.10 -13.65
C ARG A 319 20.14 -11.80 -14.84
N ILE A 320 20.89 -12.60 -15.58
CA ILE A 320 20.35 -13.39 -16.71
C ILE A 320 19.27 -14.35 -16.20
N SER A 321 19.55 -15.07 -15.12
CA SER A 321 18.64 -16.08 -14.57
C SER A 321 17.38 -15.46 -13.96
N SER A 322 17.52 -14.42 -13.15
CA SER A 322 16.38 -13.75 -12.50
C SER A 322 15.48 -13.07 -13.52
N LYS A 323 16.04 -12.44 -14.56
CA LYS A 323 15.29 -11.84 -15.65
C LYS A 323 14.51 -12.87 -16.45
N LEU A 324 15.16 -14.00 -16.82
CA LEU A 324 14.50 -15.08 -17.54
C LEU A 324 13.34 -15.69 -16.75
N LEU A 325 13.53 -15.91 -15.45
CA LEU A 325 12.46 -16.37 -14.56
C LEU A 325 11.31 -15.36 -14.51
N PHE A 326 11.60 -14.08 -14.29
CA PHE A 326 10.61 -13.02 -14.18
C PHE A 326 9.78 -12.84 -15.46
N GLU A 327 10.40 -12.83 -16.63
CA GLU A 327 9.72 -12.73 -17.93
C GLU A 327 8.77 -13.92 -18.21
N ASN A 328 9.02 -15.08 -17.58
CA ASN A 328 8.11 -16.23 -17.61
C ASN A 328 7.13 -16.28 -16.41
N GLY A 329 7.05 -15.21 -15.59
CA GLY A 329 6.18 -15.14 -14.42
C GLY A 329 6.58 -16.11 -13.31
N LEU A 330 7.88 -16.39 -13.19
CA LEU A 330 8.52 -17.26 -12.21
C LEU A 330 9.53 -16.47 -11.35
N ASP A 331 10.02 -17.10 -10.29
CA ASP A 331 11.06 -16.55 -9.40
C ASP A 331 11.93 -17.67 -8.82
N GLY A 332 12.85 -17.35 -7.89
CA GLY A 332 13.77 -18.30 -7.29
C GLY A 332 13.10 -19.52 -6.63
N ARG A 333 11.86 -19.36 -6.13
CA ARG A 333 11.08 -20.45 -5.53
C ARG A 333 10.67 -21.55 -6.52
N ASP A 334 10.73 -21.26 -7.82
CA ASP A 334 10.43 -22.22 -8.88
C ASP A 334 11.60 -23.16 -9.21
N LEU A 335 12.74 -22.95 -8.53
CA LEU A 335 13.92 -23.80 -8.64
C LEU A 335 13.99 -24.79 -7.47
N ASP A 336 14.36 -26.03 -7.75
CA ASP A 336 14.67 -27.02 -6.74
C ASP A 336 16.09 -26.82 -6.16
N GLN A 337 16.48 -27.66 -5.20
CA GLN A 337 17.83 -27.61 -4.58
C GLN A 337 18.96 -27.78 -5.61
N ASN A 338 18.72 -28.49 -6.71
CA ASN A 338 19.68 -28.68 -7.79
C ASN A 338 19.63 -27.58 -8.85
N GLY A 339 18.88 -26.49 -8.60
CA GLY A 339 18.73 -25.38 -9.54
C GLY A 339 17.88 -25.68 -10.77
N ARG A 340 17.15 -26.78 -10.77
CA ARG A 340 16.22 -27.13 -11.86
C ARG A 340 14.84 -26.58 -11.57
N LEU A 341 14.06 -26.34 -12.65
CA LEU A 341 12.66 -25.97 -12.48
C LEU A 341 11.89 -27.07 -11.77
N LYS A 342 11.27 -26.73 -10.63
CA LYS A 342 10.47 -27.66 -9.81
C LYS A 342 9.39 -28.32 -10.63
N ARG A 343 9.11 -29.57 -10.32
CA ARG A 343 7.91 -30.30 -10.78
C ARG A 343 7.03 -30.59 -9.58
N GLU A 344 5.84 -30.05 -9.57
CA GLU A 344 4.88 -30.29 -8.52
C GLU A 344 3.83 -31.29 -9.01
N ASN A 345 3.68 -32.37 -8.25
CA ASN A 345 2.62 -33.34 -8.46
C ASN A 345 1.31 -32.81 -7.85
N GLY A 346 0.18 -33.09 -8.50
CA GLY A 346 -1.14 -32.75 -7.95
C GLY A 346 -1.68 -31.37 -8.37
N THR A 347 -0.93 -30.54 -9.10
CA THR A 347 -1.41 -29.22 -9.55
C THR A 347 -2.65 -29.30 -10.46
N PHE A 348 -2.86 -30.44 -11.17
CA PHE A 348 -4.08 -30.69 -11.92
C PHE A 348 -5.30 -30.83 -11.00
N LEU A 349 -5.14 -31.40 -9.81
CA LEU A 349 -6.22 -31.42 -8.82
C LEU A 349 -6.56 -30.01 -8.34
N ASN A 350 -5.57 -29.15 -8.15
CA ASN A 350 -5.79 -27.73 -7.82
C ASN A 350 -6.59 -27.02 -8.92
N LEU A 351 -6.31 -27.32 -10.21
CA LEU A 351 -7.12 -26.80 -11.31
C LEU A 351 -8.58 -27.27 -11.20
N LEU A 352 -8.80 -28.57 -11.00
CA LEU A 352 -10.16 -29.12 -10.89
C LEU A 352 -10.92 -28.53 -9.70
N LEU A 353 -10.29 -28.45 -8.54
CA LEU A 353 -10.88 -27.87 -7.34
C LEU A 353 -11.17 -26.37 -7.52
N GLY A 354 -10.19 -25.60 -8.03
CA GLY A 354 -10.35 -24.18 -8.28
C GLY A 354 -11.43 -23.89 -9.32
N ALA A 355 -11.47 -24.65 -10.42
CA ALA A 355 -12.51 -24.53 -11.44
C ALA A 355 -13.90 -24.91 -10.88
N SER A 356 -13.99 -25.96 -10.06
CA SER A 356 -15.26 -26.35 -9.43
C SER A 356 -15.78 -25.28 -8.46
N ILE A 357 -14.90 -24.69 -7.65
CA ILE A 357 -15.26 -23.59 -6.75
C ILE A 357 -15.78 -22.38 -7.55
N ILE A 358 -15.08 -21.99 -8.61
CA ILE A 358 -15.50 -20.87 -9.46
C ILE A 358 -16.82 -21.20 -10.16
N LEU A 359 -17.00 -22.41 -10.67
CA LEU A 359 -18.23 -22.82 -11.34
C LEU A 359 -19.44 -22.79 -10.41
N VAL A 360 -19.31 -23.33 -9.19
CA VAL A 360 -20.38 -23.32 -8.18
C VAL A 360 -20.70 -21.90 -7.71
N SER A 361 -19.68 -21.07 -7.54
CA SER A 361 -19.86 -19.68 -7.12
C SER A 361 -20.25 -18.74 -8.26
N PHE A 362 -20.17 -19.20 -9.52
CA PHE A 362 -20.29 -18.36 -10.72
C PHE A 362 -21.57 -17.51 -10.79
N PRO A 363 -22.77 -18.02 -10.51
CA PRO A 363 -23.99 -17.20 -10.52
C PRO A 363 -23.87 -16.00 -9.57
N LEU A 364 -23.51 -16.23 -8.31
CA LEU A 364 -23.35 -15.17 -7.32
C LEU A 364 -22.14 -14.26 -7.62
N PHE A 365 -21.08 -14.79 -8.21
CA PHE A 365 -19.95 -14.01 -8.69
C PHE A 365 -20.37 -13.00 -9.75
N VAL A 366 -21.12 -13.44 -10.76
CA VAL A 366 -21.64 -12.55 -11.83
C VAL A 366 -22.63 -11.53 -11.26
N MET A 367 -23.46 -11.93 -10.31
CA MET A 367 -24.43 -11.07 -9.65
C MET A 367 -23.81 -9.98 -8.77
N GLY A 368 -22.71 -10.26 -8.07
CA GLY A 368 -22.21 -9.41 -7.00
C GLY A 368 -20.79 -8.89 -7.16
N THR A 369 -19.93 -9.56 -7.93
CA THR A 369 -18.49 -9.23 -7.96
C THR A 369 -17.99 -8.86 -9.36
N PHE A 370 -18.44 -9.54 -10.38
CA PHE A 370 -17.93 -9.39 -11.74
C PHE A 370 -17.98 -7.94 -12.27
N PRO A 371 -19.10 -7.17 -12.12
CA PRO A 371 -19.19 -5.85 -12.71
C PRO A 371 -18.11 -4.88 -12.22
N GLN A 372 -17.89 -4.80 -10.90
CA GLN A 372 -16.88 -3.93 -10.34
C GLN A 372 -15.46 -4.46 -10.56
N ALA A 373 -15.25 -5.78 -10.51
CA ALA A 373 -13.96 -6.41 -10.77
C ALA A 373 -13.52 -6.18 -12.22
N PHE A 374 -14.45 -6.33 -13.17
CA PHE A 374 -14.20 -6.04 -14.59
C PHE A 374 -13.86 -4.56 -14.80
N MET A 375 -14.65 -3.66 -14.21
CA MET A 375 -14.41 -2.22 -14.30
C MET A 375 -13.05 -1.83 -13.70
N ALA A 376 -12.68 -2.42 -12.56
CA ALA A 376 -11.40 -2.18 -11.93
C ALA A 376 -10.22 -2.65 -12.78
N TRP A 377 -10.34 -3.84 -13.35
CA TRP A 377 -9.35 -4.38 -14.29
C TRP A 377 -9.23 -3.50 -15.54
N TRP A 378 -10.36 -3.14 -16.14
CA TRP A 378 -10.39 -2.33 -17.35
C TRP A 378 -9.82 -0.91 -17.14
N LEU A 379 -10.15 -0.25 -16.02
CA LEU A 379 -9.60 1.05 -15.64
C LEU A 379 -8.12 0.96 -15.25
N GLY A 380 -7.76 -0.04 -14.45
CA GLY A 380 -6.40 -0.23 -13.95
C GLY A 380 -5.39 -0.50 -15.07
N ASP A 381 -5.80 -1.22 -16.12
CA ASP A 381 -4.91 -1.49 -17.28
C ASP A 381 -4.82 -0.34 -18.28
N ARG A 382 -5.68 0.68 -18.17
CA ARG A 382 -5.78 1.81 -19.12
C ARG A 382 -5.53 3.17 -18.49
N THR A 383 -5.15 3.19 -17.21
CA THR A 383 -4.83 4.46 -16.55
C THR A 383 -3.50 5.02 -17.04
N ASP A 384 -3.46 6.33 -17.27
CA ASP A 384 -2.22 7.06 -17.56
C ASP A 384 -1.44 7.42 -16.29
N GLU A 385 -1.94 7.03 -15.09
CA GLU A 385 -1.33 7.36 -13.80
C GLU A 385 -0.12 6.47 -13.43
N GLY A 386 0.17 5.45 -14.25
CA GLY A 386 1.27 4.53 -14.03
C GLY A 386 0.83 3.16 -13.46
N ILE A 387 1.76 2.21 -13.43
CA ILE A 387 1.48 0.82 -13.05
C ILE A 387 1.14 0.68 -11.54
N ASP A 388 1.58 1.61 -10.70
CA ASP A 388 1.25 1.71 -9.29
C ASP A 388 -0.23 2.05 -9.03
N ALA A 389 -0.89 2.71 -9.98
CA ALA A 389 -2.31 2.96 -9.90
C ALA A 389 -3.17 1.71 -10.18
N ARG A 390 -2.66 0.72 -10.91
CA ARG A 390 -3.39 -0.52 -11.25
C ARG A 390 -3.94 -1.25 -10.03
N THR A 391 -3.07 -1.53 -9.07
CA THR A 391 -3.45 -2.22 -7.81
C THR A 391 -4.37 -1.37 -6.95
N THR A 392 -4.25 -0.04 -7.01
CA THR A 392 -5.17 0.90 -6.37
C THR A 392 -6.62 0.73 -6.87
N TYR A 393 -6.83 0.61 -8.19
CA TYR A 393 -8.18 0.38 -8.74
C TYR A 393 -8.77 -0.96 -8.28
N HIS A 394 -7.96 -2.03 -8.27
CA HIS A 394 -8.39 -3.33 -7.78
C HIS A 394 -8.79 -3.28 -6.29
N LEU A 395 -7.98 -2.62 -5.47
CA LEU A 395 -8.24 -2.47 -4.05
C LEU A 395 -9.49 -1.65 -3.76
N LEU A 396 -9.67 -0.50 -4.45
CA LEU A 396 -10.85 0.35 -4.32
C LEU A 396 -12.13 -0.38 -4.72
N ALA A 397 -12.12 -1.15 -5.82
CA ALA A 397 -13.26 -1.94 -6.23
C ALA A 397 -13.66 -2.96 -5.16
N ALA A 398 -12.68 -3.68 -4.57
CA ALA A 398 -12.94 -4.62 -3.49
C ALA A 398 -13.47 -3.89 -2.23
N MET A 399 -12.85 -2.80 -1.82
CA MET A 399 -13.28 -2.02 -0.64
C MET A 399 -14.70 -1.48 -0.77
N PHE A 400 -15.05 -0.87 -1.91
CA PHE A 400 -16.36 -0.29 -2.14
C PHE A 400 -17.45 -1.34 -2.45
N SER A 401 -17.10 -2.61 -2.58
CA SER A 401 -18.08 -3.69 -2.70
C SER A 401 -19.03 -3.71 -1.52
N ILE A 402 -18.53 -3.63 -0.28
CA ILE A 402 -19.34 -3.72 0.94
C ILE A 402 -20.36 -2.57 1.05
N PRO A 403 -19.95 -1.28 1.02
CA PRO A 403 -20.88 -0.20 1.31
C PRO A 403 -21.69 0.28 0.09
N ILE A 404 -21.28 -0.02 -1.13
CA ILE A 404 -21.88 0.55 -2.34
C ILE A 404 -22.37 -0.54 -3.30
N PHE A 405 -21.47 -1.35 -3.85
CA PHE A 405 -21.82 -2.24 -4.95
C PHE A 405 -22.76 -3.36 -4.54
N TRP A 406 -22.48 -4.06 -3.45
CA TRP A 406 -23.31 -5.18 -3.03
C TRP A 406 -24.69 -4.77 -2.53
N PRO A 407 -24.88 -3.70 -1.73
CA PRO A 407 -26.22 -3.19 -1.45
C PRO A 407 -27.00 -2.82 -2.73
N LEU A 408 -26.36 -2.11 -3.66
CA LEU A 408 -26.97 -1.74 -4.93
C LEU A 408 -27.39 -2.97 -5.75
N PHE A 409 -26.47 -3.94 -5.92
CA PHE A 409 -26.77 -5.15 -6.67
C PHE A 409 -27.82 -6.01 -5.97
N SER A 410 -27.81 -6.10 -4.65
CA SER A 410 -28.84 -6.82 -3.91
C SER A 410 -30.24 -6.22 -4.12
N ILE A 411 -30.35 -4.89 -4.16
CA ILE A 411 -31.61 -4.19 -4.50
C ILE A 411 -32.03 -4.48 -5.94
N ILE A 412 -31.10 -4.37 -6.90
CA ILE A 412 -31.38 -4.64 -8.32
C ILE A 412 -31.89 -6.08 -8.49
N TRP A 413 -31.23 -7.06 -7.89
CA TRP A 413 -31.63 -8.46 -7.99
C TRP A 413 -32.97 -8.75 -7.29
N ALA A 414 -33.24 -8.10 -6.15
CA ALA A 414 -34.57 -8.19 -5.51
C ALA A 414 -35.68 -7.62 -6.42
N LEU A 415 -35.44 -6.47 -7.05
CA LEU A 415 -36.38 -5.88 -8.02
C LEU A 415 -36.57 -6.78 -9.24
N LEU A 416 -35.54 -7.39 -9.78
CA LEU A 416 -35.63 -8.34 -10.88
C LEU A 416 -36.41 -9.59 -10.48
N ALA A 417 -36.21 -10.11 -9.27
CA ALA A 417 -36.96 -11.26 -8.77
C ALA A 417 -38.45 -10.95 -8.64
N ILE A 418 -38.82 -9.77 -8.18
CA ILE A 418 -40.22 -9.32 -8.11
C ILE A 418 -40.84 -9.21 -9.51
N ASN A 419 -40.17 -8.52 -10.44
CA ASN A 419 -40.77 -8.19 -11.74
C ASN A 419 -40.73 -9.33 -12.76
N LEU A 420 -39.67 -10.17 -12.74
CA LEU A 420 -39.47 -11.22 -13.75
C LEU A 420 -39.91 -12.60 -13.27
N VAL A 421 -39.76 -12.87 -11.98
CA VAL A 421 -40.09 -14.18 -11.38
C VAL A 421 -41.46 -14.17 -10.68
N GLY A 422 -42.00 -12.98 -10.38
CA GLY A 422 -43.31 -12.85 -9.72
C GLY A 422 -43.24 -13.05 -8.22
N ILE A 423 -42.09 -12.87 -7.59
CA ILE A 423 -41.97 -12.96 -6.12
C ILE A 423 -42.70 -11.77 -5.48
N GLU A 424 -43.42 -12.00 -4.40
CA GLU A 424 -44.12 -10.94 -3.69
C GLU A 424 -43.14 -9.92 -3.08
N VAL A 425 -43.45 -8.64 -3.11
CA VAL A 425 -42.63 -7.52 -2.63
C VAL A 425 -42.18 -7.69 -1.17
N ILE A 426 -43.01 -8.36 -0.34
CA ILE A 426 -42.72 -8.63 1.08
C ILE A 426 -41.40 -9.42 1.29
N TYR A 427 -40.96 -10.18 0.29
CA TYR A 427 -39.72 -10.97 0.35
C TYR A 427 -38.48 -10.18 -0.05
N ALA A 428 -38.61 -8.96 -0.59
CA ALA A 428 -37.45 -8.16 -1.02
C ALA A 428 -36.40 -7.91 0.08
N PRO A 429 -36.76 -7.55 1.33
CA PRO A 429 -35.78 -7.41 2.42
C PRO A 429 -35.04 -8.70 2.72
N ILE A 430 -35.72 -9.84 2.66
CA ILE A 430 -35.11 -11.16 2.90
C ILE A 430 -34.09 -11.49 1.82
N ILE A 431 -34.43 -11.23 0.54
CA ILE A 431 -33.50 -11.43 -0.58
C ILE A 431 -32.23 -10.58 -0.39
N ILE A 432 -32.40 -9.28 -0.06
CA ILE A 432 -31.26 -8.38 0.17
C ILE A 432 -30.36 -8.88 1.32
N VAL A 433 -30.95 -9.27 2.45
CA VAL A 433 -30.24 -9.75 3.63
C VAL A 433 -29.47 -11.06 3.34
N ILE A 434 -29.99 -11.93 2.49
CA ILE A 434 -29.32 -13.16 2.09
C ILE A 434 -28.20 -12.90 1.07
N LEU A 435 -28.43 -12.00 0.09
CA LEU A 435 -27.44 -11.74 -0.95
C LEU A 435 -26.17 -11.08 -0.43
N LEU A 436 -26.24 -10.19 0.55
CA LEU A 436 -25.08 -9.48 1.09
C LEU A 436 -23.98 -10.43 1.62
N PRO A 437 -24.26 -11.34 2.59
CA PRO A 437 -23.27 -12.30 3.05
C PRO A 437 -22.89 -13.31 1.97
N SER A 438 -23.82 -13.65 1.06
CA SER A 438 -23.53 -14.54 -0.06
C SER A 438 -22.48 -13.95 -1.01
N PHE A 439 -22.58 -12.66 -1.33
CA PHE A 439 -21.57 -11.97 -2.14
C PHE A 439 -20.21 -11.91 -1.44
N TYR A 440 -20.20 -11.67 -0.12
CA TYR A 440 -18.96 -11.67 0.67
C TYR A 440 -18.26 -13.03 0.63
N ILE A 441 -19.00 -14.12 0.91
CA ILE A 441 -18.46 -15.48 0.88
C ILE A 441 -17.98 -15.83 -0.53
N THR A 442 -18.79 -15.51 -1.55
CA THR A 442 -18.47 -15.78 -2.96
C THR A 442 -17.19 -15.07 -3.39
N ALA A 443 -16.97 -13.81 -3.01
CA ALA A 443 -15.75 -13.09 -3.35
C ALA A 443 -14.51 -13.77 -2.76
N LEU A 444 -14.56 -14.20 -1.50
CA LEU A 444 -13.45 -14.92 -0.85
C LEU A 444 -13.20 -16.30 -1.46
N THR A 445 -14.26 -17.08 -1.69
CA THR A 445 -14.13 -18.42 -2.27
C THR A 445 -13.64 -18.35 -3.73
N THR A 446 -14.08 -17.37 -4.50
CA THR A 446 -13.57 -17.13 -5.86
C THR A 446 -12.09 -16.74 -5.87
N ALA A 447 -11.65 -15.88 -4.93
CA ALA A 447 -10.24 -15.54 -4.78
C ALA A 447 -9.40 -16.77 -4.42
N PHE A 448 -9.90 -17.64 -3.54
CA PHE A 448 -9.24 -18.92 -3.23
C PHE A 448 -9.20 -19.86 -4.43
N GLY A 449 -10.31 -20.01 -5.17
CA GLY A 449 -10.34 -20.81 -6.40
C GLY A 449 -9.37 -20.29 -7.46
N TYR A 450 -9.26 -18.97 -7.58
CA TYR A 450 -8.26 -18.32 -8.45
C TYR A 450 -6.82 -18.69 -8.04
N ASP A 451 -6.50 -18.68 -6.74
CA ASP A 451 -5.17 -19.06 -6.25
C ASP A 451 -4.81 -20.51 -6.65
N LEU A 452 -5.75 -21.45 -6.52
CA LEU A 452 -5.56 -22.85 -6.94
C LEU A 452 -5.29 -22.97 -8.44
N ILE A 453 -6.03 -22.22 -9.26
CA ILE A 453 -5.81 -22.19 -10.72
C ILE A 453 -4.44 -21.58 -11.04
N GLN A 454 -4.03 -20.53 -10.32
CA GLN A 454 -2.71 -19.90 -10.51
C GLN A 454 -1.55 -20.86 -10.17
N ASP A 455 -1.70 -21.73 -9.17
CA ASP A 455 -0.70 -22.76 -8.86
C ASP A 455 -0.53 -23.73 -10.03
N PHE A 456 -1.62 -24.19 -10.64
CA PHE A 456 -1.55 -25.00 -11.86
C PHE A 456 -0.92 -24.24 -13.03
N LEU A 457 -1.32 -22.99 -13.26
CA LEU A 457 -0.77 -22.18 -14.34
C LEU A 457 0.72 -21.89 -14.12
N ARG A 458 1.16 -21.74 -12.88
CA ARG A 458 2.57 -21.56 -12.52
C ARG A 458 3.38 -22.82 -12.85
N ASP A 459 2.86 -23.99 -12.53
CA ASP A 459 3.46 -25.28 -12.92
C ASP A 459 3.54 -25.42 -14.44
N ARG A 460 2.49 -25.05 -15.15
CA ARG A 460 2.50 -25.02 -16.64
C ARG A 460 3.55 -24.07 -17.21
N ARG A 461 3.79 -22.91 -16.59
CA ARG A 461 4.85 -21.99 -16.99
C ARG A 461 6.23 -22.63 -16.79
N ARG A 462 6.47 -23.30 -15.65
CA ARG A 462 7.69 -24.09 -15.39
C ARG A 462 7.91 -25.16 -16.46
N MET A 463 6.89 -25.94 -16.75
CA MET A 463 6.95 -26.98 -17.77
C MET A 463 7.19 -26.41 -19.18
N LYS A 464 6.60 -25.26 -19.50
CA LYS A 464 6.83 -24.59 -20.79
C LYS A 464 8.26 -24.09 -20.91
N LEU A 465 8.79 -23.46 -19.87
CA LEU A 465 10.18 -22.99 -19.85
C LEU A 465 11.17 -24.15 -19.92
N SER A 466 10.93 -25.26 -19.20
CA SER A 466 11.82 -26.43 -19.20
C SER A 466 11.98 -27.11 -20.57
N LYS A 467 11.09 -26.85 -21.52
CA LYS A 467 11.15 -27.40 -22.88
C LYS A 467 11.84 -26.49 -23.90
N LYS A 468 12.21 -25.26 -23.47
CA LYS A 468 12.87 -24.30 -24.35
C LYS A 468 14.40 -24.40 -24.21
N ASP A 469 15.13 -24.01 -25.25
CA ASP A 469 16.60 -23.90 -25.19
C ASP A 469 17.10 -22.96 -24.11
N GLU A 470 16.30 -21.96 -23.74
CA GLU A 470 16.55 -21.04 -22.63
C GLU A 470 16.68 -21.75 -21.28
N SER A 471 16.07 -22.93 -21.10
CA SER A 471 16.20 -23.72 -19.88
C SER A 471 17.61 -24.22 -19.65
N VAL A 472 18.36 -24.53 -20.70
CA VAL A 472 19.77 -24.94 -20.62
C VAL A 472 20.63 -23.77 -20.19
N LYS A 473 20.37 -22.57 -20.71
CA LYS A 473 21.06 -21.35 -20.30
C LYS A 473 20.78 -21.06 -18.81
N LEU A 474 19.52 -21.16 -18.40
CA LEU A 474 19.13 -20.99 -16.99
C LEU A 474 19.89 -21.98 -16.10
N GLN A 475 19.88 -23.27 -16.45
CA GLN A 475 20.54 -24.31 -15.68
C GLN A 475 22.07 -24.07 -15.55
N ASN A 476 22.72 -23.68 -16.64
CA ASN A 476 24.15 -23.38 -16.64
C ASN A 476 24.47 -22.18 -15.74
N SER A 477 23.69 -21.09 -15.85
CA SER A 477 23.86 -19.91 -15.01
C SER A 477 23.59 -20.20 -13.55
N ILE A 478 22.56 -20.99 -13.21
CA ILE A 478 22.27 -21.39 -11.82
C ILE A 478 23.40 -22.29 -11.27
N THR A 479 23.88 -23.25 -12.05
CA THR A 479 25.04 -24.11 -11.64
C THR A 479 26.28 -23.26 -11.36
N HIS A 480 26.49 -22.20 -12.15
CA HIS A 480 27.58 -21.25 -11.93
C HIS A 480 27.38 -20.46 -10.62
N ILE A 481 26.15 -19.97 -10.37
CA ILE A 481 25.80 -19.28 -9.11
C ILE A 481 26.07 -20.22 -7.92
N ASP A 482 25.56 -21.45 -7.94
CA ASP A 482 25.69 -22.42 -6.84
C ASP A 482 27.16 -22.75 -6.52
N LYS A 483 28.01 -22.85 -7.55
CA LYS A 483 29.45 -23.09 -7.39
C LYS A 483 30.13 -21.93 -6.67
N HIS A 484 29.81 -20.69 -6.99
CA HIS A 484 30.40 -19.51 -6.34
C HIS A 484 29.84 -19.25 -4.94
N LEU A 485 28.62 -19.72 -4.62
CA LEU A 485 28.06 -19.64 -3.27
C LEU A 485 28.78 -20.52 -2.26
N VAL A 486 29.40 -21.64 -2.70
CA VAL A 486 30.22 -22.50 -1.83
C VAL A 486 31.47 -21.75 -1.34
N ASP A 487 31.97 -20.79 -2.12
CA ASP A 487 33.14 -19.99 -1.80
C ASP A 487 32.82 -18.76 -0.93
N LEU A 488 31.53 -18.41 -0.78
CA LEU A 488 31.04 -17.23 -0.03
C LEU A 488 30.49 -17.56 1.37
N ILE A 489 30.17 -18.84 1.65
CA ILE A 489 29.69 -19.38 2.92
C ILE A 489 30.80 -20.15 3.60
#